data_4f6d003cc243332c0c3fa74b4540bdd3
#
_entry.id   4f6d003cc243332c0c3fa74b4540bdd3
#
_cell.length_a   1.000
_cell.length_b   1.000
_cell.length_c   1.000
_cell.angle_alpha   90.00
_cell.angle_beta   90.00
_cell.angle_gamma   90.00
#
_symmetry.space_group_name_H-M   'P 1'
#
loop_
_entity.id
_entity.type
_entity.pdbx_description
1 polymer ?
#
loop_
_entity_poly.entity_id
_entity_poly.type
_entity_poly.pdbx_seq_one_letter_code
_entity_poly.pdbx_strand_id
1 'polypeptide(L)'
;VVNNAVREALPELLKDFQIIHLCGKGKMDDSLAGTKGYCQFEYIKNELRDIFALADIVISRAGANAICELLALRKPNLLIPLSAKASRGDQILNARSFERQGFSMVIEEEELTKDTLVDSVRRLFSDRGSFIDAMRNSGQQDSIKTITGLIEEAAGGKIS
;
A
#
# COMPACT_ATOMS: atom_id res chain seq x y z
N VAL A 1 7.23 0.97 -12.09
CA VAL A 1 7.32 -0.44 -11.71
C VAL A 1 5.97 -0.95 -11.19
N VAL A 2 5.46 -0.35 -10.14
CA VAL A 2 4.17 -0.79 -9.57
C VAL A 2 3.02 -0.57 -10.54
N ASN A 3 2.96 0.59 -11.17
CA ASN A 3 1.88 0.88 -12.12
C ASN A 3 1.80 -0.16 -13.24
N ASN A 4 2.94 -0.53 -13.79
CA ASN A 4 2.98 -1.51 -14.87
C ASN A 4 2.56 -2.89 -14.39
N ALA A 5 3.01 -3.31 -13.22
CA ALA A 5 2.64 -4.60 -12.66
C ALA A 5 1.12 -4.68 -12.40
N VAL A 6 0.54 -3.62 -11.85
CA VAL A 6 -0.90 -3.55 -11.61
C VAL A 6 -1.66 -3.62 -12.95
N ARG A 7 -1.22 -2.87 -13.95
CA ARG A 7 -1.89 -2.85 -15.26
C ARG A 7 -1.82 -4.22 -15.94
N GLU A 8 -0.69 -4.89 -15.87
CA GLU A 8 -0.55 -6.23 -16.42
C GLU A 8 -1.45 -7.23 -15.68
N ALA A 9 -1.68 -7.02 -14.41
CA ALA A 9 -2.49 -7.91 -13.57
C ALA A 9 -4.00 -7.63 -13.66
N LEU A 10 -4.41 -6.51 -14.28
CA LEU A 10 -5.83 -6.13 -14.32
C LEU A 10 -6.77 -7.23 -14.81
N PRO A 11 -6.47 -7.96 -15.91
CA PRO A 11 -7.40 -8.99 -16.36
C PRO A 11 -7.70 -10.04 -15.30
N GLU A 12 -6.73 -10.38 -14.47
CA GLU A 12 -6.91 -11.33 -13.38
C GLU A 12 -7.55 -10.69 -12.16
N LEU A 13 -7.07 -9.52 -11.76
CA LEU A 13 -7.56 -8.84 -10.57
C LEU A 13 -9.02 -8.40 -10.70
N LEU A 14 -9.42 -7.94 -11.87
CA LEU A 14 -10.79 -7.47 -12.10
C LEU A 14 -11.82 -8.58 -12.10
N LYS A 15 -11.40 -9.83 -12.10
CA LYS A 15 -12.34 -10.96 -11.93
C LYS A 15 -12.92 -10.97 -10.53
N ASP A 16 -12.16 -10.52 -9.54
CA ASP A 16 -12.52 -10.63 -8.13
C ASP A 16 -12.61 -9.28 -7.42
N PHE A 17 -12.02 -8.21 -7.97
CA PHE A 17 -11.85 -6.93 -7.28
C PHE A 17 -12.25 -5.76 -8.17
N GLN A 18 -12.63 -4.67 -7.51
CA GLN A 18 -12.67 -3.36 -8.13
C GLN A 18 -11.44 -2.60 -7.67
N ILE A 19 -10.84 -1.83 -8.56
CA ILE A 19 -9.53 -1.21 -8.32
C ILE A 19 -9.60 0.30 -8.49
N ILE A 20 -9.12 1.01 -7.47
CA ILE A 20 -8.85 2.45 -7.55
C ILE A 20 -7.32 2.58 -7.59
N HIS A 21 -6.82 3.14 -8.68
CA HIS A 21 -5.39 3.20 -8.93
C HIS A 21 -4.91 4.66 -8.95
N LEU A 22 -4.08 5.00 -7.98
CA LEU A 22 -3.44 6.31 -7.93
C LEU A 22 -2.10 6.20 -8.65
N CYS A 23 -2.06 6.69 -9.88
CA CYS A 23 -0.95 6.42 -10.79
C CYS A 23 0.23 7.37 -10.64
N GLY A 24 -0.03 8.56 -10.13
CA GLY A 24 0.95 9.64 -10.12
C GLY A 24 0.74 10.59 -11.28
N LYS A 25 1.24 11.81 -11.12
CA LYS A 25 1.04 12.89 -12.11
C LYS A 25 1.61 12.49 -13.46
N GLY A 26 0.80 12.64 -14.50
CA GLY A 26 1.20 12.34 -15.87
C GLY A 26 1.34 10.86 -16.18
N LYS A 27 0.88 9.98 -15.31
CA LYS A 27 1.08 8.53 -15.46
C LYS A 27 -0.21 7.74 -15.69
N MET A 28 -1.30 8.42 -15.95
CA MET A 28 -2.54 7.74 -16.30
C MET A 28 -2.42 7.10 -17.69
N ASP A 29 -3.05 5.95 -17.85
CA ASP A 29 -3.09 5.26 -19.14
C ASP A 29 -4.46 5.44 -19.74
N ASP A 30 -4.58 6.34 -20.72
CA ASP A 30 -5.85 6.67 -21.35
C ASP A 30 -6.48 5.48 -22.08
N SER A 31 -5.66 4.51 -22.48
CA SER A 31 -6.19 3.30 -23.14
C SER A 31 -7.02 2.43 -22.21
N LEU A 32 -6.88 2.64 -20.90
CA LEU A 32 -7.64 1.91 -19.90
C LEU A 32 -8.86 2.69 -19.38
N ALA A 33 -9.08 3.90 -19.91
CA ALA A 33 -10.24 4.69 -19.54
C ALA A 33 -11.53 3.90 -19.88
N GLY A 34 -12.47 3.90 -18.95
CA GLY A 34 -13.73 3.17 -19.15
C GLY A 34 -13.67 1.68 -18.89
N THR A 35 -12.55 1.15 -18.44
CA THR A 35 -12.46 -0.25 -18.05
C THR A 35 -13.35 -0.50 -16.83
N LYS A 36 -14.25 -1.46 -16.95
CA LYS A 36 -15.21 -1.75 -15.90
C LYS A 36 -14.50 -2.25 -14.64
N GLY A 37 -14.81 -1.64 -13.52
CA GLY A 37 -14.22 -2.00 -12.24
C GLY A 37 -12.87 -1.36 -11.96
N TYR A 38 -12.38 -0.51 -12.85
CA TYR A 38 -11.07 0.12 -12.72
C TYR A 38 -11.19 1.63 -12.87
N CYS A 39 -10.68 2.36 -11.89
CA CYS A 39 -10.63 3.81 -11.88
C CYS A 39 -9.20 4.28 -11.69
N GLN A 40 -8.78 5.27 -12.46
CA GLN A 40 -7.46 5.86 -12.33
C GLN A 40 -7.57 7.31 -11.89
N PHE A 41 -6.63 7.73 -11.04
CA PHE A 41 -6.45 9.13 -10.67
C PHE A 41 -4.97 9.42 -10.66
N GLU A 42 -4.58 10.65 -11.05
CA GLU A 42 -3.18 11.03 -10.97
C GLU A 42 -2.73 11.10 -9.53
N TYR A 43 -3.49 11.80 -8.70
CA TYR A 43 -3.30 11.82 -7.26
C TYR A 43 -4.56 12.36 -6.59
N ILE A 44 -4.67 12.07 -5.29
CA ILE A 44 -5.78 12.55 -4.48
C ILE A 44 -5.16 13.16 -3.22
N LYS A 45 -5.58 14.38 -2.88
CA LYS A 45 -5.02 15.08 -1.72
C LYS A 45 -5.88 14.89 -0.47
N ASN A 46 -7.12 15.35 -0.54
CA ASN A 46 -7.97 15.44 0.66
C ASN A 46 -8.78 14.19 0.92
N GLU A 47 -8.99 13.36 -0.11
CA GLU A 47 -9.86 12.19 0.00
C GLU A 47 -9.08 10.87 0.16
N LEU A 48 -7.76 10.94 0.29
CA LEU A 48 -6.94 9.73 0.37
C LEU A 48 -7.33 8.86 1.57
N ARG A 49 -7.58 9.48 2.70
CA ARG A 49 -7.99 8.78 3.90
C ARG A 49 -9.34 8.10 3.70
N ASP A 50 -10.28 8.77 3.05
CA ASP A 50 -11.59 8.20 2.77
C ASP A 50 -11.48 7.02 1.81
N ILE A 51 -10.61 7.11 0.82
CA ILE A 51 -10.38 6.01 -0.11
C ILE A 51 -9.74 4.82 0.59
N PHE A 52 -8.77 5.06 1.46
CA PHE A 52 -8.20 3.99 2.27
C PHE A 52 -9.26 3.33 3.15
N ALA A 53 -10.16 4.12 3.75
CA ALA A 53 -11.22 3.58 4.59
C ALA A 53 -12.20 2.71 3.81
N LEU A 54 -12.48 3.06 2.55
CA LEU A 54 -13.38 2.30 1.69
C LEU A 54 -12.76 1.00 1.19
N ALA A 55 -11.46 0.96 1.02
CA ALA A 55 -10.79 -0.19 0.44
C ALA A 55 -10.80 -1.37 1.40
N ASP A 56 -10.94 -2.58 0.88
CA ASP A 56 -10.79 -3.79 1.68
C ASP A 56 -9.32 -4.08 1.93
N ILE A 57 -8.49 -3.86 0.92
CA ILE A 57 -7.04 -4.00 1.00
C ILE A 57 -6.39 -2.88 0.20
N VAL A 58 -5.15 -2.58 0.51
CA VAL A 58 -4.41 -1.50 -0.15
C VAL A 58 -3.05 -2.02 -0.62
N ILE A 59 -2.64 -1.62 -1.81
CA ILE A 59 -1.29 -1.84 -2.32
C ILE A 59 -0.60 -0.48 -2.27
N SER A 60 0.56 -0.40 -1.62
CA SER A 60 1.22 0.87 -1.39
C SER A 60 2.73 0.74 -1.37
N ARG A 61 3.42 1.83 -1.64
CA ARG A 61 4.81 1.97 -1.27
C ARG A 61 4.90 2.04 0.27
N ALA A 62 6.08 1.84 0.80
CA ALA A 62 6.30 1.77 2.26
C ALA A 62 6.86 3.08 2.83
N GLY A 63 6.37 4.19 2.31
CA GLY A 63 6.69 5.50 2.87
C GLY A 63 6.06 5.67 4.25
N ALA A 64 6.74 6.41 5.12
CA ALA A 64 6.36 6.53 6.52
C ALA A 64 4.93 7.04 6.71
N ASN A 65 4.51 8.05 5.94
CA ASN A 65 3.15 8.58 6.04
C ASN A 65 2.09 7.55 5.67
N ALA A 66 2.34 6.82 4.58
CA ALA A 66 1.39 5.84 4.08
C ALA A 66 1.22 4.69 5.07
N ILE A 67 2.31 4.14 5.59
CA ILE A 67 2.21 3.01 6.52
C ILE A 67 1.57 3.40 7.84
N CYS A 68 1.81 4.62 8.31
CA CYS A 68 1.14 5.14 9.50
C CYS A 68 -0.36 5.21 9.32
N GLU A 69 -0.79 5.73 8.19
CA GLU A 69 -2.22 5.86 7.88
C GLU A 69 -2.88 4.47 7.77
N LEU A 70 -2.20 3.55 7.12
CA LEU A 70 -2.71 2.19 6.99
C LEU A 70 -2.84 1.49 8.35
N LEU A 71 -1.88 1.69 9.24
CA LEU A 71 -1.94 1.14 10.58
C LEU A 71 -3.07 1.78 11.39
N ALA A 72 -3.21 3.10 11.32
CA ALA A 72 -4.27 3.82 12.03
C ALA A 72 -5.65 3.36 11.60
N LEU A 73 -5.84 3.08 10.32
CA LEU A 73 -7.09 2.59 9.77
C LEU A 73 -7.24 1.08 9.86
N ARG A 74 -6.22 0.38 10.34
CA ARG A 74 -6.18 -1.09 10.44
C ARG A 74 -6.49 -1.74 9.10
N LYS A 75 -5.85 -1.24 8.06
CA LYS A 75 -6.12 -1.66 6.69
C LYS A 75 -5.11 -2.71 6.25
N PRO A 76 -5.55 -3.95 5.92
CA PRO A 76 -4.65 -4.96 5.37
C PRO A 76 -3.98 -4.41 4.12
N ASN A 77 -2.68 -4.63 4.00
CA ASN A 77 -1.95 -3.99 2.92
C ASN A 77 -0.80 -4.85 2.41
N LEU A 78 -0.48 -4.63 1.14
CA LEU A 78 0.68 -5.19 0.46
C LEU A 78 1.62 -4.02 0.21
N LEU A 79 2.80 -4.08 0.80
CA LEU A 79 3.81 -3.05 0.66
C LEU A 79 4.81 -3.45 -0.43
N ILE A 80 5.07 -2.52 -1.33
CA ILE A 80 6.09 -2.67 -2.35
C ILE A 80 7.08 -1.52 -2.14
N PRO A 81 8.11 -1.75 -1.31
CA PRO A 81 9.03 -0.66 -0.97
C PRO A 81 9.87 -0.25 -2.16
N LEU A 82 10.21 1.03 -2.21
CA LEU A 82 11.19 1.50 -3.19
C LEU A 82 12.51 0.78 -2.94
N SER A 83 13.22 0.47 -4.03
CA SER A 83 14.50 -0.20 -3.95
C SER A 83 15.51 0.62 -3.13
N ALA A 84 16.54 -0.03 -2.64
CA ALA A 84 17.59 0.64 -1.89
C ALA A 84 18.25 1.75 -2.70
N LYS A 85 18.33 1.60 -4.01
CA LYS A 85 18.88 2.61 -4.91
C LYS A 85 18.07 3.89 -4.91
N ALA A 86 16.74 3.76 -4.83
CA ALA A 86 15.83 4.91 -4.92
C ALA A 86 15.57 5.56 -3.56
N SER A 87 15.61 4.80 -2.46
CA SER A 87 15.17 5.27 -1.14
C SER A 87 16.23 5.10 -0.05
N ARG A 88 17.43 4.72 -0.38
CA ARG A 88 18.50 4.42 0.59
C ARG A 88 18.12 3.29 1.56
N GLY A 89 17.16 2.49 1.20
CA GLY A 89 16.73 1.37 2.01
C GLY A 89 15.70 1.68 3.10
N ASP A 90 15.33 2.95 3.27
CA ASP A 90 14.38 3.35 4.31
C ASP A 90 13.03 2.64 4.15
N GLN A 91 12.51 2.60 2.91
CA GLN A 91 11.22 1.95 2.68
C GLN A 91 11.30 0.45 2.89
N ILE A 92 12.42 -0.17 2.55
CA ILE A 92 12.62 -1.61 2.78
C ILE A 92 12.59 -1.90 4.28
N LEU A 93 13.27 -1.09 5.07
CA LEU A 93 13.27 -1.25 6.53
C LEU A 93 11.86 -1.10 7.11
N ASN A 94 11.12 -0.09 6.66
CA ASN A 94 9.74 0.13 7.07
C ASN A 94 8.86 -1.08 6.73
N ALA A 95 8.97 -1.57 5.51
CA ALA A 95 8.17 -2.69 5.05
C ALA A 95 8.46 -3.95 5.85
N ARG A 96 9.73 -4.25 6.07
CA ARG A 96 10.13 -5.45 6.82
C ARG A 96 9.69 -5.38 8.28
N SER A 97 9.72 -4.19 8.88
CA SER A 97 9.21 -4.00 10.23
C SER A 97 7.72 -4.34 10.31
N PHE A 98 6.93 -3.84 9.37
CA PHE A 98 5.49 -4.10 9.33
C PHE A 98 5.19 -5.57 9.02
N GLU A 99 5.99 -6.18 8.17
CA GLU A 99 5.86 -7.60 7.88
C GLU A 99 6.08 -8.46 9.12
N ARG A 100 7.15 -8.16 9.87
CA ARG A 100 7.46 -8.92 11.10
C ARG A 100 6.37 -8.81 12.15
N GLN A 101 5.69 -7.66 12.20
CA GLN A 101 4.62 -7.44 13.15
C GLN A 101 3.28 -8.04 12.71
N GLY A 102 3.22 -8.57 11.49
CA GLY A 102 2.01 -9.16 10.95
C GLY A 102 1.02 -8.16 10.38
N PHE A 103 1.44 -6.92 10.15
CA PHE A 103 0.57 -5.86 9.64
C PHE A 103 0.44 -5.85 8.13
N SER A 104 1.46 -6.34 7.44
CA SER A 104 1.58 -6.20 5.99
C SER A 104 2.18 -7.42 5.34
N MET A 105 1.83 -7.63 4.07
CA MET A 105 2.61 -8.47 3.17
C MET A 105 3.59 -7.57 2.43
N VAL A 106 4.71 -8.12 1.99
CA VAL A 106 5.76 -7.36 1.30
C VAL A 106 6.21 -8.10 0.05
N ILE A 107 6.34 -7.35 -1.05
CA ILE A 107 7.02 -7.81 -2.26
C ILE A 107 8.05 -6.75 -2.60
N GLU A 108 9.32 -7.12 -2.71
CA GLU A 108 10.34 -6.19 -3.18
C GLU A 108 10.23 -6.04 -4.69
N GLU A 109 10.69 -4.89 -5.22
CA GLU A 109 10.56 -4.60 -6.65
C GLU A 109 11.17 -5.68 -7.54
N GLU A 110 12.27 -6.28 -7.11
CA GLU A 110 12.97 -7.32 -7.87
C GLU A 110 12.13 -8.59 -8.01
N GLU A 111 11.18 -8.79 -7.11
CA GLU A 111 10.30 -9.97 -7.12
C GLU A 111 8.93 -9.67 -7.70
N LEU A 112 8.67 -8.42 -8.04
CA LEU A 112 7.35 -8.00 -8.49
C LEU A 112 7.09 -8.41 -9.93
N THR A 113 6.13 -9.28 -10.11
CA THR A 113 5.64 -9.69 -11.43
C THR A 113 4.11 -9.70 -11.38
N LYS A 114 3.48 -9.83 -12.54
CA LYS A 114 2.04 -10.00 -12.63
C LYS A 114 1.57 -11.14 -11.71
N ASP A 115 2.24 -12.28 -11.79
CA ASP A 115 1.82 -13.47 -11.05
C ASP A 115 2.03 -13.32 -9.56
N THR A 116 3.17 -12.79 -9.12
CA THR A 116 3.41 -12.58 -7.68
C THR A 116 2.44 -11.56 -7.11
N LEU A 117 2.12 -10.53 -7.88
CA LEU A 117 1.15 -9.53 -7.46
C LEU A 117 -0.24 -10.12 -7.28
N VAL A 118 -0.72 -10.87 -8.27
CA VAL A 118 -2.05 -11.50 -8.20
C VAL A 118 -2.15 -12.46 -7.03
N ASP A 119 -1.16 -13.33 -6.87
CA ASP A 119 -1.16 -14.31 -5.79
C ASP A 119 -1.14 -13.62 -4.42
N SER A 120 -0.33 -12.58 -4.28
CA SER A 120 -0.24 -11.85 -3.01
C SER A 120 -1.51 -11.10 -2.68
N VAL A 121 -2.15 -10.49 -3.69
CA VAL A 121 -3.42 -9.79 -3.48
C VAL A 121 -4.50 -10.76 -3.03
N ARG A 122 -4.60 -11.92 -3.68
CA ARG A 122 -5.59 -12.93 -3.31
C ARG A 122 -5.35 -13.48 -1.92
N ARG A 123 -4.09 -13.74 -1.57
CA ARG A 123 -3.72 -14.20 -0.23
C ARG A 123 -4.02 -13.16 0.83
N LEU A 124 -3.65 -11.91 0.55
CA LEU A 124 -3.91 -10.80 1.48
C LEU A 124 -5.41 -10.67 1.73
N PHE A 125 -6.21 -10.73 0.69
CA PHE A 125 -7.66 -10.64 0.84
C PHE A 125 -8.22 -11.81 1.64
N SER A 126 -7.77 -13.03 1.37
CA SER A 126 -8.22 -14.21 2.09
C SER A 126 -7.86 -14.15 3.57
N ASP A 127 -6.68 -13.62 3.89
CA ASP A 127 -6.17 -13.55 5.25
C ASP A 127 -6.38 -12.19 5.90
N ARG A 128 -7.19 -11.32 5.31
CA ARG A 128 -7.34 -9.94 5.79
C ARG A 128 -7.71 -9.81 7.26
N GLY A 129 -8.46 -10.76 7.77
CA GLY A 129 -8.81 -10.77 9.19
C GLY A 129 -7.60 -10.89 10.10
N SER A 130 -6.62 -11.70 9.71
CA SER A 130 -5.38 -11.87 10.49
C SER A 130 -4.58 -10.57 10.56
N PHE A 131 -4.52 -9.84 9.44
CA PHE A 131 -3.81 -8.55 9.41
C PHE A 131 -4.54 -7.51 10.25
N ILE A 132 -5.86 -7.47 10.16
CA ILE A 132 -6.67 -6.56 10.97
C ILE A 132 -6.47 -6.86 12.46
N ASP A 133 -6.51 -8.13 12.84
CA ASP A 133 -6.33 -8.54 14.24
C ASP A 133 -4.94 -8.18 14.74
N ALA A 134 -3.90 -8.37 13.93
CA ALA A 134 -2.54 -8.00 14.30
C ALA A 134 -2.43 -6.49 14.55
N MET A 135 -2.99 -5.69 13.67
CA MET A 135 -2.98 -4.24 13.82
C MET A 135 -3.82 -3.77 15.01
N ARG A 136 -4.95 -4.43 15.24
CA ARG A 136 -5.82 -4.11 16.38
C ARG A 136 -5.13 -4.46 17.70
N ASN A 137 -4.47 -5.62 17.75
CA ASN A 137 -3.80 -6.09 18.98
C ASN A 137 -2.51 -5.32 19.26
N SER A 138 -1.82 -4.88 18.20
CA SER A 138 -0.70 -3.97 18.35
C SER A 138 -1.15 -2.68 18.96
N GLY A 139 -2.45 -2.43 18.89
CA GLY A 139 -3.19 -1.28 19.39
C GLY A 139 -2.65 -0.69 20.64
N GLN A 140 -1.68 -1.06 20.79
CA GLN A 140 -0.69 -0.45 21.55
C GLN A 140 -0.54 0.93 20.99
N GLN A 141 -1.22 1.82 21.63
CA GLN A 141 -1.09 3.22 21.29
C GLN A 141 0.37 3.66 21.28
N ASP A 142 1.21 2.96 22.04
CA ASP A 142 2.63 3.25 22.07
C ASP A 142 3.32 3.02 20.74
N SER A 143 2.96 1.95 20.02
CA SER A 143 3.51 1.70 18.69
C SER A 143 3.13 2.79 17.70
N ILE A 144 1.87 3.21 17.74
CA ILE A 144 1.38 4.28 16.87
C ILE A 144 2.07 5.60 17.21
N LYS A 145 2.19 5.93 18.49
CA LYS A 145 2.89 7.14 18.92
C LYS A 145 4.35 7.13 18.50
N THR A 146 5.01 6.01 18.65
CA THR A 146 6.42 5.90 18.26
C THR A 146 6.60 6.13 16.77
N ILE A 147 5.78 5.52 15.95
CA ILE A 147 5.84 5.70 14.50
C ILE A 147 5.55 7.15 14.12
N THR A 148 4.50 7.73 14.71
CA THR A 148 4.14 9.13 14.46
C THR A 148 5.25 10.07 14.88
N GLY A 149 5.83 9.85 16.05
CA GLY A 149 6.95 10.66 16.54
C GLY A 149 8.14 10.61 15.61
N LEU A 150 8.50 9.42 15.13
CA LEU A 150 9.61 9.27 14.19
C LEU A 150 9.35 10.01 12.88
N ILE A 151 8.13 9.98 12.39
CA ILE A 151 7.76 10.70 11.18
C ILE A 151 7.90 12.20 11.38
N GLU A 152 7.39 12.72 12.48
CA GLU A 152 7.47 14.14 12.79
C GLU A 152 8.91 14.62 12.90
N GLU A 153 9.75 13.87 13.61
CA GLU A 153 11.17 14.21 13.73
C GLU A 153 11.88 14.15 12.39
N ALA A 154 11.72 13.05 11.67
CA ALA A 154 12.41 12.85 10.39
C ALA A 154 11.98 13.85 9.34
N ALA A 155 10.71 14.21 9.32
CA ALA A 155 10.16 15.10 8.31
C ALA A 155 10.29 16.58 8.69
N GLY A 156 10.61 16.89 9.94
CA GLY A 156 10.67 18.28 10.39
C GLY A 156 9.36 19.02 10.10
N GLY A 157 8.24 18.37 10.27
CA GLY A 157 6.95 18.97 9.97
C GLY A 157 6.56 19.00 8.50
N LYS A 158 7.33 18.36 7.65
CA LYS A 158 7.08 18.31 6.19
C LYS A 158 6.27 17.10 5.78
N ILE A 159 5.47 16.62 6.61
CA ILE A 159 4.63 15.46 6.30
C ILE A 159 3.57 15.90 5.30
N SER A 160 3.59 15.33 4.16
CA SER A 160 2.66 15.66 3.10
C SER A 160 1.86 14.44 2.68
#